data_2bd255e4267eb1d13b31c7640739f996
#
_entry.id   2bd255e4267eb1d13b31c7640739f996
#
_cell.length_a   1.000
_cell.length_b   1.000
_cell.length_c   1.000
_cell.angle_alpha   90.00
_cell.angle_beta   90.00
_cell.angle_gamma   90.00
#
_symmetry.space_group_name_H-M   'P 1'
#
loop_
_entity.id
_entity.type
_entity.pdbx_description
1 polymer ?
#
loop_
_entity_poly.entity_id
_entity_poly.type
_entity_poly.pdbx_seq_one_letter_code
_entity_poly.pdbx_strand_id
1 'polypeptide(L)'
;MTYNSATVLAGCLASLRAAAQGTDLVEVIVADNMSSDGTEKIASREWDVPVTLLRTGHNGGYAAAVNAALDELRTAEIDGVFVLNPDARPRAGALEILARALEYPRRGIVYPRLLNEDGTLQPSIRRDPTVLRALAESIAGGHRAGRWGTLGELITDPMQYEYARPVAWGTGAAMLISTDTLREIGPWDESFLLYGEETEFSLRAKDFGWQPWYEPSAVVEHIGGESGTNPVLWALLTVNRVELFRRRSGWLASAAYFAAVVLGELLRSLGGRRTARAALVALVRPSRRLTALPG
;
A
#
# COMPACT_ATOMS: atom_id res chain seq x y z
N MET A 1 8.79 0.00 6.56
CA MET A 1 9.63 0.94 5.79
C MET A 1 9.51 2.33 6.39
N THR A 2 10.63 3.07 6.51
CA THR A 2 10.65 4.44 7.05
C THR A 2 11.40 5.42 6.13
N TYR A 3 10.91 6.64 6.06
CA TYR A 3 11.59 7.80 5.51
C TYR A 3 11.06 9.05 6.20
N ASN A 4 11.90 9.73 7.00
CA ASN A 4 11.54 10.89 7.82
C ASN A 4 10.25 10.66 8.66
N SER A 5 10.27 9.59 9.46
CA SER A 5 9.10 9.09 10.21
C SER A 5 9.21 9.29 11.73
N ALA A 6 10.10 10.18 12.20
CA ALA A 6 10.38 10.36 13.64
C ALA A 6 9.13 10.69 14.48
N THR A 7 8.16 11.39 13.91
CA THR A 7 6.95 11.81 14.63
C THR A 7 5.95 10.67 14.87
N VAL A 8 6.00 9.60 14.07
CA VAL A 8 4.98 8.54 14.06
C VAL A 8 5.53 7.15 14.44
N LEU A 9 6.80 6.86 14.15
CA LEU A 9 7.41 5.53 14.32
C LEU A 9 7.32 5.00 15.75
N ALA A 10 7.51 5.85 16.76
CA ALA A 10 7.43 5.41 18.16
C ALA A 10 6.06 4.81 18.52
N GLY A 11 4.99 5.42 18.05
CA GLY A 11 3.63 4.91 18.25
C GLY A 11 3.36 3.58 17.52
N CYS A 12 3.92 3.42 16.32
CA CYS A 12 3.87 2.16 15.57
C CYS A 12 4.56 1.04 16.37
N LEU A 13 5.84 1.21 16.72
CA LEU A 13 6.62 0.19 17.41
C LEU A 13 6.04 -0.19 18.79
N ALA A 14 5.53 0.79 19.55
CA ALA A 14 4.90 0.55 20.84
C ALA A 14 3.61 -0.29 20.74
N SER A 15 2.92 -0.26 19.60
CA SER A 15 1.68 -1.03 19.40
C SER A 15 1.92 -2.52 19.12
N LEU A 16 3.12 -2.90 18.66
CA LEU A 16 3.41 -4.23 18.13
C LEU A 16 3.34 -5.33 19.18
N ARG A 17 3.76 -5.07 20.43
CA ARG A 17 3.67 -6.06 21.52
C ARG A 17 2.23 -6.52 21.77
N ALA A 18 1.30 -5.57 21.83
CA ALA A 18 -0.10 -5.89 22.02
C ALA A 18 -0.72 -6.52 20.77
N ALA A 19 -0.33 -6.03 19.59
CA ALA A 19 -0.81 -6.56 18.32
C ALA A 19 -0.44 -8.03 18.10
N ALA A 20 0.74 -8.45 18.61
CA ALA A 20 1.26 -9.81 18.51
C ALA A 20 0.72 -10.78 19.57
N GLN A 21 -0.24 -10.38 20.40
CA GLN A 21 -0.87 -11.31 21.34
C GLN A 21 -1.48 -12.49 20.57
N GLY A 22 -1.13 -13.71 20.97
CA GLY A 22 -1.57 -14.96 20.34
C GLY A 22 -0.72 -15.41 19.14
N THR A 23 0.34 -14.66 18.77
CA THR A 23 1.31 -15.05 17.75
C THR A 23 2.74 -14.91 18.28
N ASP A 24 3.68 -15.55 17.60
CA ASP A 24 5.11 -15.38 17.86
C ASP A 24 5.67 -14.32 16.91
N LEU A 25 5.94 -13.12 17.43
CA LEU A 25 6.60 -12.04 16.70
C LEU A 25 8.11 -12.21 16.81
N VAL A 26 8.69 -12.83 15.81
CA VAL A 26 10.12 -13.21 15.79
C VAL A 26 11.02 -11.98 15.74
N GLU A 27 10.72 -11.03 14.83
CA GLU A 27 11.56 -9.85 14.61
C GLU A 27 10.76 -8.72 13.94
N VAL A 28 11.19 -7.49 14.20
CA VAL A 28 10.72 -6.27 13.52
C VAL A 28 11.89 -5.62 12.81
N ILE A 29 11.89 -5.60 11.48
CA ILE A 29 12.91 -4.89 10.70
C ILE A 29 12.39 -3.50 10.33
N VAL A 30 13.06 -2.46 10.82
CA VAL A 30 12.83 -1.08 10.40
C VAL A 30 13.78 -0.77 9.25
N ALA A 31 13.29 -0.92 8.00
CA ALA A 31 14.05 -0.56 6.82
C ALA A 31 13.97 0.94 6.57
N ASP A 32 15.07 1.65 6.82
CA ASP A 32 15.16 3.10 6.76
C ASP A 32 15.80 3.60 5.46
N ASN A 33 15.05 4.37 4.71
CA ASN A 33 15.43 4.93 3.42
C ASN A 33 16.18 6.27 3.57
N MET A 34 17.23 6.29 4.39
CA MET A 34 18.06 7.48 4.64
C MET A 34 17.29 8.65 5.28
N SER A 35 16.61 8.39 6.38
CA SER A 35 15.95 9.47 7.15
C SER A 35 16.97 10.43 7.76
N SER A 36 16.63 11.71 7.79
CA SER A 36 17.45 12.79 8.37
C SER A 36 16.83 13.44 9.61
N ASP A 37 15.62 13.03 10.02
CA ASP A 37 14.80 13.66 11.07
C ASP A 37 14.92 13.03 12.47
N GLY A 38 15.79 12.03 12.64
CA GLY A 38 15.94 11.29 13.90
C GLY A 38 15.15 9.98 13.95
N THR A 39 14.55 9.51 12.89
CA THR A 39 13.89 8.21 12.76
C THR A 39 14.79 7.06 13.23
N GLU A 40 16.06 7.03 12.80
CA GLU A 40 17.03 6.01 13.22
C GLU A 40 17.24 5.97 14.73
N LYS A 41 17.27 7.14 15.40
CA LYS A 41 17.42 7.21 16.87
C LYS A 41 16.23 6.57 17.58
N ILE A 42 15.04 6.66 17.00
CA ILE A 42 13.83 6.03 17.55
C ILE A 42 13.90 4.53 17.32
N ALA A 43 14.20 4.07 16.12
CA ALA A 43 14.32 2.65 15.79
C ALA A 43 15.38 1.93 16.65
N SER A 44 16.47 2.62 17.00
CA SER A 44 17.58 2.06 17.79
C SER A 44 17.36 2.08 19.32
N ARG A 45 16.17 2.48 19.81
CA ARG A 45 15.83 2.37 21.24
C ARG A 45 15.51 0.92 21.61
N GLU A 46 15.52 0.64 22.91
CA GLU A 46 14.95 -0.60 23.43
C GLU A 46 13.42 -0.57 23.30
N TRP A 47 12.87 -1.66 22.78
CA TRP A 47 11.44 -1.88 22.57
C TRP A 47 11.01 -3.20 23.19
N ASP A 48 9.74 -3.34 23.54
CA ASP A 48 9.17 -4.60 24.08
C ASP A 48 9.09 -5.73 23.05
N VAL A 49 9.60 -5.51 21.85
CA VAL A 49 9.71 -6.47 20.75
C VAL A 49 11.13 -6.38 20.15
N PRO A 50 11.66 -7.46 19.56
CA PRO A 50 12.96 -7.42 18.89
C PRO A 50 12.92 -6.48 17.68
N VAL A 51 13.68 -5.39 17.70
CA VAL A 51 13.74 -4.41 16.59
C VAL A 51 15.15 -4.31 16.05
N THR A 52 15.28 -4.54 14.75
CA THR A 52 16.51 -4.36 13.98
C THR A 52 16.36 -3.16 13.03
N LEU A 53 17.33 -2.24 13.07
CA LEU A 53 17.42 -1.13 12.13
C LEU A 53 18.24 -1.55 10.91
N LEU A 54 17.61 -1.59 9.73
CA LEU A 54 18.25 -1.80 8.45
C LEU A 54 18.36 -0.47 7.69
N ARG A 55 19.59 -0.01 7.42
CA ARG A 55 19.82 1.17 6.56
C ARG A 55 19.94 0.74 5.12
N THR A 56 19.03 1.21 4.26
CA THR A 56 19.04 0.85 2.83
C THR A 56 20.13 1.54 2.02
N GLY A 57 20.77 2.58 2.58
CA GLY A 57 21.84 3.32 1.94
C GLY A 57 21.40 4.34 0.89
N HIS A 58 20.14 4.31 0.47
CA HIS A 58 19.53 5.28 -0.45
C HIS A 58 17.99 5.24 -0.31
N ASN A 59 17.30 6.29 -0.77
CA ASN A 59 15.84 6.27 -0.83
C ASN A 59 15.36 5.60 -2.13
N GLY A 60 15.34 4.27 -2.12
CA GLY A 60 14.88 3.43 -3.24
C GLY A 60 13.36 3.32 -3.37
N GLY A 61 12.60 3.89 -2.44
CA GLY A 61 11.14 3.79 -2.38
C GLY A 61 10.63 2.64 -1.53
N TYR A 62 9.32 2.40 -1.63
CA TYR A 62 8.66 1.44 -0.74
C TYR A 62 9.08 -0.01 -1.04
N ALA A 63 9.00 -0.42 -2.31
CA ALA A 63 9.34 -1.78 -2.73
C ALA A 63 10.79 -2.14 -2.40
N ALA A 64 11.74 -1.23 -2.66
CA ALA A 64 13.16 -1.47 -2.38
C ALA A 64 13.42 -1.70 -0.89
N ALA A 65 12.79 -0.91 -0.01
CA ALA A 65 12.93 -1.10 1.42
C ALA A 65 12.29 -2.41 1.91
N VAL A 66 11.13 -2.79 1.35
CA VAL A 66 10.50 -4.08 1.65
C VAL A 66 11.38 -5.24 1.18
N ASN A 67 11.92 -5.18 -0.04
CA ASN A 67 12.81 -6.21 -0.55
C ASN A 67 14.08 -6.35 0.30
N ALA A 68 14.70 -5.23 0.68
CA ALA A 68 15.87 -5.24 1.55
C ALA A 68 15.57 -5.91 2.90
N ALA A 69 14.41 -5.62 3.51
CA ALA A 69 13.99 -6.28 4.74
C ALA A 69 13.72 -7.78 4.54
N LEU A 70 13.10 -8.16 3.42
CA LEU A 70 12.85 -9.58 3.09
C LEU A 70 14.15 -10.36 2.86
N ASP A 71 15.18 -9.72 2.34
CA ASP A 71 16.50 -10.33 2.16
C ASP A 71 17.17 -10.65 3.49
N GLU A 72 17.02 -9.81 4.51
CA GLU A 72 17.47 -10.09 5.89
C GLU A 72 16.71 -11.28 6.52
N LEU A 73 15.43 -11.43 6.23
CA LEU A 73 14.57 -12.49 6.77
C LEU A 73 14.74 -13.86 6.10
N ARG A 74 15.54 -14.00 5.04
CA ARG A 74 15.65 -15.24 4.23
C ARG A 74 16.04 -16.50 5.02
N THR A 75 16.71 -16.36 6.14
CA THR A 75 17.14 -17.46 6.99
C THR A 75 16.17 -17.80 8.11
N ALA A 76 15.13 -17.00 8.33
CA ALA A 76 14.18 -17.20 9.40
C ALA A 76 13.11 -18.23 9.00
N GLU A 77 12.77 -19.12 9.92
CA GLU A 77 11.58 -19.98 9.81
C GLU A 77 10.37 -19.17 10.27
N ILE A 78 9.65 -18.58 9.33
CA ILE A 78 8.47 -17.73 9.57
C ILE A 78 7.33 -18.11 8.63
N ASP A 79 6.10 -18.01 9.11
CA ASP A 79 4.89 -18.31 8.34
C ASP A 79 4.44 -17.14 7.48
N GLY A 80 4.78 -15.91 7.89
CA GLY A 80 4.38 -14.71 7.16
C GLY A 80 5.15 -13.46 7.57
N VAL A 81 5.05 -12.44 6.73
CA VAL A 81 5.64 -11.12 6.93
C VAL A 81 4.55 -10.07 6.98
N PHE A 82 4.48 -9.35 8.09
CA PHE A 82 3.56 -8.22 8.25
C PHE A 82 4.22 -6.92 7.78
N VAL A 83 3.90 -6.51 6.56
CA VAL A 83 4.36 -5.23 6.00
C VAL A 83 3.50 -4.12 6.57
N LEU A 84 4.14 -3.11 7.18
CA LEU A 84 3.48 -2.07 7.96
C LEU A 84 4.10 -0.69 7.71
N ASN A 85 3.25 0.31 7.55
CA ASN A 85 3.67 1.71 7.52
C ASN A 85 4.09 2.20 8.90
N PRO A 86 5.02 3.17 9.01
CA PRO A 86 5.48 3.70 10.29
C PRO A 86 4.44 4.55 11.04
N ASP A 87 3.37 4.96 10.36
CA ASP A 87 2.22 5.71 10.90
C ASP A 87 0.98 4.83 11.13
N ALA A 88 1.16 3.50 11.07
CA ALA A 88 0.11 2.54 11.35
C ALA A 88 0.29 1.90 12.74
N ARG A 89 -0.82 1.70 13.44
CA ARG A 89 -0.88 1.13 14.80
C ARG A 89 -1.86 -0.03 14.84
N PRO A 90 -1.39 -1.28 14.70
CA PRO A 90 -2.25 -2.44 14.84
C PRO A 90 -2.77 -2.56 16.28
N ARG A 91 -4.06 -2.91 16.42
CA ARG A 91 -4.70 -3.14 17.72
C ARG A 91 -4.32 -4.51 18.29
N ALA A 92 -4.55 -4.67 19.61
CA ALA A 92 -4.26 -5.92 20.31
C ALA A 92 -4.86 -7.14 19.60
N GLY A 93 -4.04 -8.20 19.42
CA GLY A 93 -4.42 -9.45 18.76
C GLY A 93 -4.61 -9.37 17.25
N ALA A 94 -4.33 -8.23 16.61
CA ALA A 94 -4.55 -8.08 15.17
C ALA A 94 -3.70 -9.06 14.34
N LEU A 95 -2.47 -9.34 14.75
CA LEU A 95 -1.59 -10.26 14.03
C LEU A 95 -2.09 -11.71 14.09
N GLU A 96 -2.62 -12.16 15.23
CA GLU A 96 -3.22 -13.49 15.37
C GLU A 96 -4.40 -13.68 14.41
N ILE A 97 -5.28 -12.67 14.33
CA ILE A 97 -6.45 -12.71 13.44
C ILE A 97 -6.00 -12.79 11.97
N LEU A 98 -5.01 -11.99 11.57
CA LEU A 98 -4.46 -12.02 10.22
C LEU A 98 -3.77 -13.36 9.92
N ALA A 99 -2.98 -13.91 10.87
CA ALA A 99 -2.30 -15.18 10.69
C ALA A 99 -3.30 -16.33 10.52
N ARG A 100 -4.34 -16.41 11.34
CA ARG A 100 -5.42 -17.38 11.17
C ARG A 100 -6.12 -17.26 9.81
N ALA A 101 -6.26 -16.07 9.28
CA ALA A 101 -6.84 -15.88 7.95
C ALA A 101 -5.93 -16.45 6.84
N LEU A 102 -4.60 -16.45 7.02
CA LEU A 102 -3.65 -17.09 6.09
C LEU A 102 -3.68 -18.63 6.10
N GLU A 103 -4.15 -19.27 7.17
CA GLU A 103 -4.23 -20.74 7.25
C GLU A 103 -5.17 -21.34 6.19
N TYR A 104 -6.08 -20.54 5.64
CA TYR A 104 -6.97 -21.00 4.57
C TYR A 104 -6.21 -21.13 3.25
N PRO A 105 -6.41 -22.23 2.51
CA PRO A 105 -5.70 -22.50 1.27
C PRO A 105 -5.80 -21.33 0.27
N ARG A 106 -4.64 -20.99 -0.31
CA ARG A 106 -4.52 -19.92 -1.32
C ARG A 106 -4.83 -18.49 -0.86
N ARG A 107 -5.02 -18.23 0.42
CA ARG A 107 -5.00 -16.85 0.94
C ARG A 107 -3.55 -16.43 1.15
N GLY A 108 -3.01 -15.68 0.21
CA GLY A 108 -1.59 -15.31 0.21
C GLY A 108 -1.30 -13.96 0.83
N ILE A 109 -2.28 -13.05 0.82
CA ILE A 109 -2.18 -11.68 1.33
C ILE A 109 -3.45 -11.38 2.12
N VAL A 110 -3.32 -10.91 3.36
CA VAL A 110 -4.47 -10.52 4.19
C VAL A 110 -4.36 -9.06 4.60
N TYR A 111 -5.42 -8.30 4.32
CA TYR A 111 -5.54 -6.88 4.65
C TYR A 111 -6.44 -6.68 5.86
N PRO A 112 -6.02 -5.91 6.88
CA PRO A 112 -6.85 -5.54 8.02
C PRO A 112 -7.85 -4.44 7.65
N ARG A 113 -8.80 -4.21 8.55
CA ARG A 113 -9.63 -3.00 8.57
C ARG A 113 -8.77 -1.81 8.99
N LEU A 114 -8.70 -0.79 8.14
CA LEU A 114 -8.04 0.45 8.49
C LEU A 114 -9.03 1.46 9.06
N LEU A 115 -8.62 2.12 10.13
CA LEU A 115 -9.36 3.22 10.74
C LEU A 115 -8.49 4.49 10.74
N ASN A 116 -9.12 5.63 10.60
CA ASN A 116 -8.51 6.93 10.86
C ASN A 116 -8.30 7.12 12.38
N GLU A 117 -7.51 8.10 12.80
CA GLU A 117 -7.29 8.43 14.24
C GLU A 117 -8.59 8.74 15.01
N ASP A 118 -9.61 9.25 14.32
CA ASP A 118 -10.93 9.52 14.92
C ASP A 118 -11.83 8.26 15.01
N GLY A 119 -11.31 7.09 14.64
CA GLY A 119 -12.02 5.82 14.67
C GLY A 119 -12.96 5.60 13.48
N THR A 120 -13.05 6.52 12.53
CA THR A 120 -13.84 6.34 11.33
C THR A 120 -13.17 5.38 10.34
N LEU A 121 -13.96 4.68 9.53
CA LEU A 121 -13.44 3.78 8.51
C LEU A 121 -12.57 4.52 7.50
N GLN A 122 -11.36 4.02 7.28
CA GLN A 122 -10.50 4.44 6.17
C GLN A 122 -10.65 3.44 5.00
N PRO A 123 -11.26 3.84 3.87
CA PRO A 123 -11.43 2.96 2.73
C PRO A 123 -10.09 2.53 2.12
N SER A 124 -9.73 1.26 2.27
CA SER A 124 -8.41 0.72 1.92
C SER A 124 -8.44 -0.39 0.88
N ILE A 125 -9.57 -1.08 0.72
CA ILE A 125 -9.69 -2.19 -0.23
C ILE A 125 -10.24 -1.73 -1.57
N ARG A 126 -9.83 -2.45 -2.62
CA ARG A 126 -10.08 -2.03 -4.00
C ARG A 126 -10.45 -3.20 -4.90
N ARG A 127 -11.08 -2.88 -6.01
CA ARG A 127 -11.37 -3.77 -7.14
C ARG A 127 -10.28 -3.71 -8.20
N ASP A 128 -10.26 -4.68 -9.09
CA ASP A 128 -9.35 -4.66 -10.24
C ASP A 128 -9.48 -3.36 -11.04
N PRO A 129 -8.36 -2.75 -11.48
CA PRO A 129 -8.40 -1.59 -12.34
C PRO A 129 -9.02 -1.96 -13.71
N THR A 130 -9.97 -1.14 -14.19
CA THR A 130 -10.58 -1.31 -15.51
C THR A 130 -10.80 0.05 -16.18
N VAL A 131 -10.93 0.06 -17.51
CA VAL A 131 -11.22 1.28 -18.27
C VAL A 131 -12.53 1.94 -17.79
N LEU A 132 -13.56 1.13 -17.55
CA LEU A 132 -14.87 1.63 -17.09
C LEU A 132 -14.76 2.30 -15.71
N ARG A 133 -14.03 1.69 -14.77
CA ARG A 133 -13.78 2.28 -13.45
C ARG A 133 -12.98 3.58 -13.54
N ALA A 134 -11.91 3.58 -14.33
CA ALA A 134 -11.14 4.81 -14.56
C ALA A 134 -12.00 5.94 -15.14
N LEU A 135 -12.90 5.63 -16.07
CA LEU A 135 -13.81 6.61 -16.64
C LEU A 135 -14.84 7.12 -15.62
N ALA A 136 -15.46 6.21 -14.86
CA ALA A 136 -16.42 6.58 -13.82
C ALA A 136 -15.76 7.47 -12.73
N GLU A 137 -14.55 7.13 -12.28
CA GLU A 137 -13.78 7.92 -11.33
C GLU A 137 -13.33 9.27 -11.90
N SER A 138 -13.10 9.33 -13.21
CA SER A 138 -12.74 10.58 -13.89
C SER A 138 -13.90 11.58 -13.90
N ILE A 139 -15.12 11.10 -14.08
CA ILE A 139 -16.33 11.93 -14.14
C ILE A 139 -16.84 12.28 -12.74
N ALA A 140 -16.96 11.28 -11.86
CA ALA A 140 -17.62 11.45 -10.56
C ALA A 140 -16.64 11.68 -9.40
N GLY A 141 -15.36 11.37 -9.60
CA GLY A 141 -14.36 11.26 -8.53
C GLY A 141 -14.40 9.89 -7.82
N GLY A 142 -13.26 9.42 -7.34
CA GLY A 142 -13.11 8.06 -6.81
C GLY A 142 -14.08 7.71 -5.67
N HIS A 143 -14.28 8.63 -4.71
CA HIS A 143 -15.20 8.38 -3.58
C HIS A 143 -16.67 8.24 -4.02
N ARG A 144 -17.13 9.05 -4.97
CA ARG A 144 -18.51 8.95 -5.47
C ARG A 144 -18.70 7.72 -6.36
N ALA A 145 -17.75 7.47 -7.27
CA ALA A 145 -17.78 6.28 -8.10
C ALA A 145 -17.77 4.99 -7.25
N GLY A 146 -17.03 4.99 -6.14
CA GLY A 146 -16.97 3.89 -5.19
C GLY A 146 -18.30 3.54 -4.51
N ARG A 147 -19.23 4.50 -4.42
CA ARG A 147 -20.60 4.29 -3.92
C ARG A 147 -21.54 3.74 -4.98
N TRP A 148 -21.20 3.82 -6.25
CA TRP A 148 -22.03 3.35 -7.37
C TRP A 148 -21.79 1.86 -7.67
N GLY A 149 -22.00 1.01 -6.68
CA GLY A 149 -21.88 -0.44 -6.82
C GLY A 149 -20.46 -0.85 -7.25
N THR A 150 -20.30 -1.34 -8.48
CA THR A 150 -19.01 -1.86 -9.00
C THR A 150 -18.24 -0.86 -9.87
N LEU A 151 -18.72 0.38 -10.03
CA LEU A 151 -18.15 1.36 -10.96
C LEU A 151 -16.89 2.07 -10.45
N GLY A 152 -16.64 2.10 -9.13
CA GLY A 152 -15.38 2.61 -8.57
C GLY A 152 -14.36 1.50 -8.34
N GLU A 153 -13.08 1.81 -8.53
CA GLU A 153 -11.99 0.95 -8.09
C GLU A 153 -11.91 0.95 -6.56
N LEU A 154 -11.93 2.13 -5.94
CA LEU A 154 -12.03 2.26 -4.49
C LEU A 154 -13.40 1.77 -4.00
N ILE A 155 -13.41 0.90 -3.00
CA ILE A 155 -14.62 0.47 -2.31
C ILE A 155 -14.87 1.47 -1.17
N THR A 156 -15.99 2.19 -1.22
CA THR A 156 -16.34 3.21 -0.21
C THR A 156 -17.65 2.92 0.52
N ASP A 157 -18.32 1.83 0.18
CA ASP A 157 -19.52 1.37 0.88
C ASP A 157 -19.12 0.71 2.20
N PRO A 158 -19.48 1.28 3.38
CA PRO A 158 -19.10 0.73 4.68
C PRO A 158 -19.58 -0.70 4.90
N MET A 159 -20.72 -1.09 4.34
CA MET A 159 -21.25 -2.46 4.47
C MET A 159 -20.30 -3.50 3.88
N GLN A 160 -19.49 -3.15 2.89
CA GLN A 160 -18.50 -4.05 2.30
C GLN A 160 -17.25 -4.26 3.19
N TYR A 161 -17.12 -3.48 4.25
CA TYR A 161 -16.07 -3.59 5.26
C TYR A 161 -16.51 -4.36 6.52
N GLU A 162 -17.78 -4.79 6.60
CA GLU A 162 -18.28 -5.56 7.74
C GLU A 162 -17.99 -7.06 7.64
N TYR A 163 -17.63 -7.56 6.45
CA TYR A 163 -17.46 -8.98 6.20
C TYR A 163 -16.08 -9.30 5.61
N ALA A 164 -15.51 -10.41 6.08
CA ALA A 164 -14.31 -11.01 5.51
C ALA A 164 -14.61 -11.49 4.08
N ARG A 165 -13.72 -11.13 3.12
CA ARG A 165 -13.99 -11.37 1.70
C ARG A 165 -12.73 -11.31 0.83
N PRO A 166 -12.76 -11.94 -0.38
CA PRO A 166 -11.73 -11.71 -1.38
C PRO A 166 -11.78 -10.25 -1.88
N VAL A 167 -10.60 -9.70 -2.14
CA VAL A 167 -10.42 -8.37 -2.73
C VAL A 167 -9.45 -8.45 -3.91
N ALA A 168 -9.39 -7.42 -4.74
CA ALA A 168 -8.38 -7.40 -5.78
C ALA A 168 -7.02 -6.99 -5.20
N TRP A 169 -7.03 -5.95 -4.39
CA TRP A 169 -5.88 -5.43 -3.68
C TRP A 169 -6.31 -4.48 -2.55
N GLY A 170 -5.37 -4.11 -1.70
CA GLY A 170 -5.54 -3.13 -0.63
C GLY A 170 -4.33 -2.20 -0.57
N THR A 171 -4.44 -1.12 0.20
CA THR A 171 -3.33 -0.17 0.37
C THR A 171 -2.18 -0.82 1.17
N GLY A 172 -0.94 -0.45 0.84
CA GLY A 172 0.27 -0.94 1.49
C GLY A 172 0.47 -0.50 2.94
N ALA A 173 -0.51 0.18 3.56
CA ALA A 173 -0.39 0.65 4.95
C ALA A 173 -0.22 -0.48 5.97
N ALA A 174 -0.90 -1.61 5.76
CA ALA A 174 -0.79 -2.82 6.56
C ALA A 174 -1.25 -4.02 5.76
N MET A 175 -0.43 -5.07 5.68
CA MET A 175 -0.79 -6.34 5.06
C MET A 175 0.07 -7.47 5.60
N LEU A 176 -0.53 -8.63 5.87
CA LEU A 176 0.19 -9.85 6.19
C LEU A 176 0.30 -10.71 4.92
N ILE A 177 1.51 -11.14 4.59
CA ILE A 177 1.81 -11.91 3.39
C ILE A 177 2.39 -13.26 3.84
N SER A 178 1.86 -14.37 3.32
CA SER A 178 2.42 -15.69 3.61
C SER A 178 3.82 -15.84 2.99
N THR A 179 4.69 -16.55 3.68
CA THR A 179 6.03 -16.87 3.17
C THR A 179 5.98 -17.65 1.86
N ASP A 180 5.00 -18.53 1.70
CA ASP A 180 4.81 -19.29 0.47
C ASP A 180 4.45 -18.39 -0.70
N THR A 181 3.61 -17.37 -0.48
CA THR A 181 3.31 -16.36 -1.50
C THR A 181 4.56 -15.59 -1.89
N LEU A 182 5.34 -15.11 -0.90
CA LEU A 182 6.59 -14.40 -1.17
C LEU A 182 7.58 -15.22 -1.99
N ARG A 183 7.72 -16.51 -1.67
CA ARG A 183 8.60 -17.44 -2.39
C ARG A 183 8.14 -17.69 -3.83
N GLU A 184 6.83 -17.88 -4.03
CA GLU A 184 6.27 -18.22 -5.34
C GLU A 184 6.24 -17.05 -6.31
N ILE A 185 5.88 -15.84 -5.84
CA ILE A 185 5.72 -14.68 -6.71
C ILE A 185 6.97 -13.78 -6.80
N GLY A 186 7.94 -13.99 -5.91
CA GLY A 186 9.22 -13.27 -5.93
C GLY A 186 9.14 -11.83 -5.39
N PRO A 187 10.21 -11.03 -5.60
CA PRO A 187 10.35 -9.71 -5.01
C PRO A 187 9.33 -8.70 -5.52
N TRP A 188 9.16 -7.62 -4.78
CA TRP A 188 8.37 -6.47 -5.16
C TRP A 188 9.02 -5.70 -6.31
N ASP A 189 8.21 -5.11 -7.18
CA ASP A 189 8.69 -4.33 -8.33
C ASP A 189 9.12 -2.91 -7.92
N GLU A 190 10.42 -2.69 -7.87
CA GLU A 190 11.03 -1.42 -7.44
C GLU A 190 10.89 -0.29 -8.47
N SER A 191 10.47 -0.60 -9.70
CA SER A 191 10.35 0.39 -10.77
C SER A 191 9.25 1.42 -10.53
N PHE A 192 8.34 1.17 -9.59
CA PHE A 192 7.28 2.11 -9.22
C PHE A 192 7.76 3.21 -8.27
N LEU A 193 8.88 3.05 -7.56
CA LEU A 193 9.40 3.92 -6.52
C LEU A 193 8.46 4.05 -5.32
N LEU A 194 7.25 4.58 -5.53
CA LEU A 194 6.20 4.76 -4.53
C LEU A 194 4.83 4.80 -5.22
N TYR A 195 3.84 4.11 -4.65
CA TYR A 195 2.48 3.92 -5.19
C TYR A 195 2.41 3.04 -6.45
N GLY A 196 1.70 1.97 -6.36
CA GLY A 196 1.45 1.01 -7.42
C GLY A 196 2.16 -0.31 -7.23
N GLU A 197 3.23 -0.34 -6.44
CA GLU A 197 3.98 -1.56 -6.08
C GLU A 197 3.11 -2.56 -5.30
N GLU A 198 2.30 -2.10 -4.33
CA GLU A 198 1.37 -2.94 -3.58
C GLU A 198 0.24 -3.47 -4.47
N THR A 199 -0.20 -2.65 -5.42
CA THR A 199 -1.20 -3.05 -6.40
C THR A 199 -0.63 -4.10 -7.36
N GLU A 200 0.58 -3.86 -7.88
CA GLU A 200 1.30 -4.80 -8.76
C GLU A 200 1.47 -6.14 -8.06
N PHE A 201 2.00 -6.12 -6.83
CA PHE A 201 2.26 -7.32 -6.03
C PHE A 201 0.98 -8.14 -5.79
N SER A 202 -0.12 -7.47 -5.41
CA SER A 202 -1.40 -8.13 -5.17
C SER A 202 -2.02 -8.72 -6.43
N LEU A 203 -1.96 -8.00 -7.56
CA LEU A 203 -2.48 -8.49 -8.83
C LEU A 203 -1.60 -9.62 -9.39
N ARG A 204 -0.29 -9.56 -9.21
CA ARG A 204 0.62 -10.65 -9.58
C ARG A 204 0.38 -11.89 -8.73
N ALA A 205 0.14 -11.74 -7.42
CA ALA A 205 -0.25 -12.85 -6.57
C ALA A 205 -1.53 -13.55 -7.09
N LYS A 206 -2.52 -12.79 -7.55
CA LYS A 206 -3.73 -13.34 -8.20
C LYS A 206 -3.41 -14.11 -9.48
N ASP A 207 -2.47 -13.66 -10.30
CA ASP A 207 -2.05 -14.36 -11.52
C ASP A 207 -1.45 -15.74 -11.19
N PHE A 208 -0.80 -15.88 -10.03
CA PHE A 208 -0.29 -17.16 -9.50
C PHE A 208 -1.36 -17.98 -8.75
N GLY A 209 -2.60 -17.53 -8.71
CA GLY A 209 -3.71 -18.22 -8.06
C GLY A 209 -3.83 -17.97 -6.56
N TRP A 210 -3.06 -17.04 -6.01
CA TRP A 210 -3.25 -16.56 -4.65
C TRP A 210 -4.42 -15.60 -4.57
N GLN A 211 -5.14 -15.62 -3.46
CA GLN A 211 -6.29 -14.75 -3.23
C GLN A 211 -5.98 -13.70 -2.17
N PRO A 212 -5.86 -12.40 -2.53
CA PRO A 212 -5.85 -11.34 -1.55
C PRO A 212 -7.18 -11.31 -0.80
N TRP A 213 -7.10 -11.21 0.53
CA TRP A 213 -8.22 -11.35 1.45
C TRP A 213 -8.34 -10.14 2.36
N TYR A 214 -9.53 -9.70 2.64
CA TYR A 214 -9.84 -8.67 3.63
C TYR A 214 -10.42 -9.30 4.89
N GLU A 215 -9.84 -8.99 6.05
CA GLU A 215 -10.25 -9.49 7.36
C GLU A 215 -10.63 -8.32 8.29
N PRO A 216 -11.93 -8.03 8.44
CA PRO A 216 -12.41 -6.87 9.21
C PRO A 216 -12.17 -6.96 10.72
N SER A 217 -12.00 -8.17 11.26
CA SER A 217 -11.77 -8.38 12.70
C SER A 217 -10.38 -7.95 13.13
N ALA A 218 -9.40 -7.95 12.20
CA ALA A 218 -8.08 -7.37 12.42
C ALA A 218 -8.16 -5.86 12.15
N VAL A 219 -7.84 -5.05 13.15
CA VAL A 219 -7.97 -3.59 13.06
C VAL A 219 -6.61 -2.93 13.18
N VAL A 220 -6.33 -1.98 12.29
CA VAL A 220 -5.14 -1.13 12.32
C VAL A 220 -5.57 0.33 12.21
N GLU A 221 -5.11 1.18 13.13
CA GLU A 221 -5.24 2.62 13.01
C GLU A 221 -4.13 3.15 12.11
N HIS A 222 -4.48 3.95 11.10
CA HIS A 222 -3.53 4.51 10.16
C HIS A 222 -3.74 6.01 10.04
N ILE A 223 -2.74 6.77 10.44
CA ILE A 223 -2.80 8.23 10.48
C ILE A 223 -3.00 8.76 9.06
N GLY A 224 -2.34 8.14 8.09
CA GLY A 224 -2.51 8.46 6.67
C GLY A 224 -1.91 9.80 6.29
N GLY A 225 -1.90 10.09 4.99
CA GLY A 225 -1.15 11.19 4.69
C GLY A 225 -1.28 12.03 3.47
N GLU A 226 -0.13 12.33 2.97
CA GLU A 226 0.16 13.49 2.14
C GLU A 226 -0.12 13.27 0.64
N SER A 227 -0.37 12.04 0.19
CA SER A 227 -0.48 11.70 -1.25
C SER A 227 -1.53 12.53 -1.99
N GLY A 228 -2.63 12.85 -1.33
CA GLY A 228 -3.74 13.62 -1.93
C GLY A 228 -3.48 15.12 -2.03
N THR A 229 -2.51 15.65 -1.29
CA THR A 229 -2.21 17.09 -1.19
C THR A 229 -0.90 17.49 -1.87
N ASN A 230 0.07 16.58 -1.95
CA ASN A 230 1.37 16.82 -2.56
C ASN A 230 1.30 16.63 -4.09
N PRO A 231 1.59 17.68 -4.90
CA PRO A 231 1.50 17.59 -6.36
C PRO A 231 2.46 16.56 -6.99
N VAL A 232 3.63 16.36 -6.42
CA VAL A 232 4.64 15.44 -6.94
C VAL A 232 4.20 13.99 -6.68
N LEU A 233 3.75 13.71 -5.46
CA LEU A 233 3.27 12.37 -5.08
C LEU A 233 1.99 12.00 -5.83
N TRP A 234 1.08 12.95 -6.04
CA TRP A 234 -0.12 12.73 -6.85
C TRP A 234 0.23 12.44 -8.32
N ALA A 235 1.21 13.15 -8.87
CA ALA A 235 1.67 12.92 -10.25
C ALA A 235 2.30 11.52 -10.38
N LEU A 236 3.13 11.10 -9.43
CA LEU A 236 3.75 9.78 -9.39
C LEU A 236 2.68 8.69 -9.33
N LEU A 237 1.75 8.76 -8.37
CA LEU A 237 0.63 7.83 -8.24
C LEU A 237 -0.17 7.72 -9.55
N THR A 238 -0.46 8.87 -10.19
CA THR A 238 -1.24 8.90 -11.42
C THR A 238 -0.49 8.29 -12.62
N VAL A 239 0.81 8.52 -12.73
CA VAL A 239 1.65 7.90 -13.77
C VAL A 239 1.75 6.40 -13.53
N ASN A 240 1.99 5.97 -12.29
CA ASN A 240 2.18 4.58 -11.93
C ASN A 240 0.91 3.74 -12.16
N ARG A 241 -0.28 4.27 -11.82
CA ARG A 241 -1.54 3.55 -12.12
C ARG A 241 -1.75 3.33 -13.62
N VAL A 242 -1.35 4.28 -14.46
CA VAL A 242 -1.41 4.12 -15.93
C VAL A 242 -0.37 3.12 -16.41
N GLU A 243 0.84 3.17 -15.89
CA GLU A 243 1.92 2.26 -16.24
C GLU A 243 1.58 0.82 -15.83
N LEU A 244 1.06 0.63 -14.61
CA LEU A 244 0.60 -0.68 -14.14
C LEU A 244 -0.47 -1.26 -15.07
N PHE A 245 -1.49 -0.47 -15.42
CA PHE A 245 -2.54 -0.92 -16.32
C PHE A 245 -1.97 -1.28 -17.72
N ARG A 246 -1.04 -0.48 -18.24
CA ARG A 246 -0.37 -0.71 -19.53
C ARG A 246 0.41 -2.03 -19.55
N ARG A 247 1.10 -2.38 -18.45
CA ARG A 247 1.86 -3.64 -18.32
C ARG A 247 0.96 -4.87 -18.31
N ARG A 248 -0.27 -4.72 -17.88
CA ARG A 248 -1.22 -5.83 -17.69
C ARG A 248 -2.31 -5.93 -18.77
N SER A 249 -2.37 -4.98 -19.69
CA SER A 249 -3.46 -4.87 -20.68
C SER A 249 -2.96 -4.68 -22.09
N GLY A 250 -3.75 -5.08 -23.07
CA GLY A 250 -3.45 -4.83 -24.48
C GLY A 250 -3.48 -3.33 -24.83
N TRP A 251 -2.88 -2.96 -25.95
CA TRP A 251 -2.66 -1.56 -26.33
C TRP A 251 -3.95 -0.73 -26.44
N LEU A 252 -5.05 -1.27 -26.96
CA LEU A 252 -6.34 -0.56 -27.07
C LEU A 252 -6.91 -0.23 -25.69
N ALA A 253 -6.96 -1.21 -24.78
CA ALA A 253 -7.42 -1.00 -23.43
C ALA A 253 -6.53 0.00 -22.67
N SER A 254 -5.20 -0.08 -22.88
CA SER A 254 -4.24 0.85 -22.29
C SER A 254 -4.42 2.28 -22.80
N ALA A 255 -4.67 2.47 -24.09
CA ALA A 255 -4.97 3.79 -24.66
C ALA A 255 -6.29 4.36 -24.12
N ALA A 256 -7.33 3.54 -24.00
CA ALA A 256 -8.61 3.95 -23.42
C ALA A 256 -8.49 4.30 -21.94
N TYR A 257 -7.73 3.51 -21.15
CA TYR A 257 -7.47 3.78 -19.74
C TYR A 257 -6.69 5.09 -19.57
N PHE A 258 -5.63 5.28 -20.36
CA PHE A 258 -4.86 6.53 -20.38
C PHE A 258 -5.76 7.74 -20.67
N ALA A 259 -6.60 7.65 -21.71
CA ALA A 259 -7.52 8.72 -22.07
C ALA A 259 -8.52 9.04 -20.95
N ALA A 260 -9.06 8.01 -20.27
CA ALA A 260 -9.93 8.18 -19.12
C ALA A 260 -9.22 8.90 -17.97
N VAL A 261 -7.99 8.51 -17.62
CA VAL A 261 -7.20 9.16 -16.56
C VAL A 261 -6.88 10.61 -16.92
N VAL A 262 -6.43 10.87 -18.17
CA VAL A 262 -6.16 12.24 -18.65
C VAL A 262 -7.42 13.12 -18.57
N LEU A 263 -8.58 12.60 -18.98
CA LEU A 263 -9.86 13.31 -18.85
C LEU A 263 -10.13 13.69 -17.39
N GLY A 264 -9.97 12.76 -16.47
CA GLY A 264 -10.19 13.03 -15.03
C GLY A 264 -9.25 14.09 -14.47
N GLU A 265 -7.96 14.03 -14.80
CA GLU A 265 -6.99 15.05 -14.35
C GLU A 265 -7.26 16.40 -15.02
N LEU A 266 -7.70 16.41 -16.28
CA LEU A 266 -8.10 17.64 -16.97
C LEU A 266 -9.28 18.32 -16.28
N LEU A 267 -10.36 17.59 -16.01
CA LEU A 267 -11.53 18.10 -15.31
C LEU A 267 -11.18 18.64 -13.92
N ARG A 268 -10.37 17.91 -13.15
CA ARG A 268 -9.87 18.36 -11.83
C ARG A 268 -8.97 19.59 -11.93
N SER A 269 -8.14 19.69 -12.99
CA SER A 269 -7.26 20.83 -13.24
C SER A 269 -8.07 22.07 -13.59
N LEU A 270 -9.11 21.96 -14.40
CA LEU A 270 -10.05 23.05 -14.70
C LEU A 270 -10.79 23.52 -13.44
N GLY A 271 -11.07 22.60 -12.51
CA GLY A 271 -11.57 22.89 -11.16
C GLY A 271 -10.52 23.52 -10.20
N GLY A 272 -9.33 23.87 -10.67
CA GLY A 272 -8.31 24.58 -9.90
C GLY A 272 -7.35 23.70 -9.08
N ARG A 273 -7.43 22.37 -9.16
CA ARG A 273 -6.56 21.48 -8.37
C ARG A 273 -5.13 21.46 -8.89
N ARG A 274 -4.18 21.92 -8.06
CA ARG A 274 -2.74 21.96 -8.40
C ARG A 274 -2.15 20.57 -8.61
N THR A 275 -2.58 19.59 -7.82
CA THR A 275 -2.15 18.18 -7.92
C THR A 275 -2.50 17.60 -9.29
N ALA A 276 -3.70 17.88 -9.79
CA ALA A 276 -4.14 17.42 -11.12
C ALA A 276 -3.34 18.05 -12.27
N ARG A 277 -2.93 19.33 -12.14
CA ARG A 277 -2.05 19.96 -13.14
C ARG A 277 -0.69 19.29 -13.21
N ALA A 278 -0.10 18.95 -12.05
CA ALA A 278 1.17 18.23 -12.00
C ALA A 278 1.04 16.85 -12.66
N ALA A 279 -0.04 16.12 -12.35
CA ALA A 279 -0.31 14.81 -12.94
C ALA A 279 -0.47 14.88 -14.47
N LEU A 280 -1.24 15.84 -14.99
CA LEU A 280 -1.36 16.06 -16.45
C LEU A 280 -0.01 16.29 -17.12
N VAL A 281 0.81 17.15 -16.53
CA VAL A 281 2.15 17.43 -17.06
C VAL A 281 3.00 16.16 -17.10
N ALA A 282 3.00 15.37 -16.02
CA ALA A 282 3.75 14.12 -15.94
C ALA A 282 3.23 13.04 -16.91
N LEU A 283 1.91 12.97 -17.12
CA LEU A 283 1.30 12.04 -18.08
C LEU A 283 1.74 12.33 -19.52
N VAL A 284 1.69 13.61 -19.94
CA VAL A 284 1.94 14.00 -21.34
C VAL A 284 3.41 14.36 -21.64
N ARG A 285 4.24 14.57 -20.61
CA ARG A 285 5.66 14.91 -20.75
C ARG A 285 6.52 13.94 -19.93
N PRO A 286 7.01 12.84 -20.53
CA PRO A 286 7.83 11.86 -19.82
C PRO A 286 9.06 12.45 -19.11
N SER A 287 9.67 13.49 -19.67
CA SER A 287 10.80 14.21 -19.05
C SER A 287 10.47 14.94 -17.73
N ARG A 288 9.20 15.00 -17.35
CA ARG A 288 8.74 15.57 -16.08
C ARG A 288 8.30 14.53 -15.05
N ARG A 289 8.46 13.26 -15.38
CA ARG A 289 8.20 12.17 -14.42
C ARG A 289 9.31 12.10 -13.41
N LEU A 290 8.94 11.77 -12.18
CA LEU A 290 9.91 11.48 -11.13
C LEU A 290 10.65 10.18 -11.48
N THR A 291 11.98 10.21 -11.46
CA THR A 291 12.85 9.06 -11.76
C THR A 291 13.61 8.59 -10.54
N ALA A 292 13.62 9.37 -9.46
CA ALA A 292 14.19 9.02 -8.16
C ALA A 292 13.46 9.80 -7.07
N LEU A 293 13.39 9.23 -5.87
CA LEU A 293 12.89 9.92 -4.69
C LEU A 293 13.99 10.81 -4.09
N PRO A 294 13.62 11.91 -3.40
CA PRO A 294 14.61 12.71 -2.69
C PRO A 294 15.27 11.86 -1.59
N GLY A 295 16.59 12.02 -1.45
CA GLY A 295 17.38 11.45 -0.35
C GLY A 295 17.36 12.34 0.87
#